data_128f18b9cc47824310ddb15f6c1e4912
#
_entry.id   128f18b9cc47824310ddb15f6c1e4912
#
_cell.length_a   1.000
_cell.length_b   1.000
_cell.length_c   1.000
_cell.angle_alpha   90.00
_cell.angle_beta   90.00
_cell.angle_gamma   90.00
#
_symmetry.space_group_name_H-M   'P 1'
#
loop_
_entity.id
_entity.type
_entity.pdbx_description
1 polymer ?
#
loop_
_entity_poly.entity_id
_entity_poly.type
_entity_poly.pdbx_seq_one_letter_code
_entity_poly.pdbx_strand_id
1 'polypeptide(L)'
;MKKLVFIAIIASLVMAGCIQKEPEKKAGNSDKKATTENVELATCDINVGGIRFTKSKNGGENGITLLGDTLKFVAGPQTDYFRSPDGSVVNNSAVIFTEVDNTKPFTFTAKVQPEFTETGTYSAGVIYAYENDTHCQKLCFEQDEYGDHRV
;
A
#
# COMPACT_ATOMS: atom_id res chain seq x y z
N MET A 1 13.37 -19.54 -13.89
CA MET A 1 13.01 -19.20 -12.48
C MET A 1 11.64 -18.53 -12.54
N LYS A 2 10.66 -19.04 -11.80
CA LYS A 2 9.34 -18.42 -11.70
C LYS A 2 9.49 -17.14 -10.90
N LYS A 3 9.15 -15.99 -11.51
CA LYS A 3 9.04 -14.74 -10.75
C LYS A 3 7.65 -14.73 -10.12
N LEU A 4 7.58 -14.67 -8.80
CA LEU A 4 6.32 -14.49 -8.10
C LEU A 4 5.95 -13.01 -8.14
N VAL A 5 4.73 -12.73 -8.56
CA VAL A 5 4.10 -11.41 -8.44
C VAL A 5 2.99 -11.52 -7.43
N PHE A 6 2.89 -10.55 -6.55
CA PHE A 6 1.83 -10.47 -5.55
C PHE A 6 0.83 -9.40 -5.97
N ILE A 7 -0.43 -9.67 -5.76
CA ILE A 7 -1.49 -8.67 -5.87
C ILE A 7 -1.96 -8.34 -4.45
N ALA A 8 -2.07 -7.07 -4.15
CA ALA A 8 -2.36 -6.59 -2.81
C ALA A 8 -3.48 -5.54 -2.81
N ILE A 9 -4.16 -5.46 -1.69
CA ILE A 9 -5.09 -4.39 -1.36
C ILE A 9 -4.49 -3.58 -0.22
N ILE A 10 -4.43 -2.27 -0.41
CA ILE A 10 -3.90 -1.32 0.57
C ILE A 10 -5.03 -0.35 0.94
N ALA A 11 -5.16 -0.07 2.23
CA ALA A 11 -5.92 1.07 2.70
C ALA A 11 -4.94 2.07 3.35
N SER A 12 -4.94 3.32 2.92
CA SER A 12 -4.12 4.37 3.53
C SER A 12 -4.99 5.51 4.04
N LEU A 13 -4.70 5.98 5.23
CA LEU A 13 -5.33 7.15 5.84
C LEU A 13 -4.24 8.12 6.26
N VAL A 14 -4.12 9.25 5.56
CA VAL A 14 -3.21 10.33 5.93
C VAL A 14 -3.98 11.36 6.74
N MET A 15 -3.60 11.56 8.00
CA MET A 15 -4.12 12.65 8.83
C MET A 15 -3.19 13.85 8.69
N ALA A 16 -3.70 14.98 8.22
CA ALA A 16 -2.96 16.23 8.16
C ALA A 16 -2.59 16.70 9.58
N GLY A 17 -1.35 16.48 9.98
CA GLY A 17 -0.75 17.07 11.19
C GLY A 17 -0.19 18.45 10.88
N CYS A 18 -0.45 19.41 11.77
CA CYS A 18 0.03 20.80 11.70
C CYS A 18 1.51 20.90 11.35
N ILE A 19 1.82 21.68 10.32
CA ILE A 19 3.18 22.04 9.93
C ILE A 19 3.76 22.98 11.00
N GLN A 20 4.68 22.49 11.81
CA GLN A 20 5.65 23.34 12.50
C GLN A 20 6.89 23.45 11.59
N LYS A 21 7.20 24.67 11.18
CA LYS A 21 8.46 25.00 10.50
C LYS A 21 9.64 24.72 11.43
N GLU A 22 10.47 23.74 11.09
CA GLU A 22 11.82 23.64 11.64
C GLU A 22 12.86 24.22 10.68
N PRO A 23 14.00 24.77 11.22
CA PRO A 23 14.96 25.54 10.43
C PRO A 23 15.87 24.64 9.60
N GLU A 24 16.24 25.16 8.44
CA GLU A 24 17.18 24.57 7.48
C GLU A 24 18.46 24.04 8.12
N LYS A 25 18.75 22.76 7.95
CA LYS A 25 20.08 22.17 8.16
C LYS A 25 20.72 21.80 6.85
N LYS A 26 21.91 22.35 6.65
CA LYS A 26 22.79 22.22 5.49
C LYS A 26 23.02 20.77 5.04
N ALA A 27 23.07 20.62 3.72
CA ALA A 27 23.43 19.42 3.01
C ALA A 27 24.74 18.77 3.50
N GLY A 28 24.64 17.54 3.94
CA GLY A 28 25.76 16.61 4.06
C GLY A 28 25.61 15.53 3.00
N ASN A 29 26.54 15.53 2.04
CA ASN A 29 26.65 14.50 1.02
C ASN A 29 26.97 13.17 1.67
N SER A 30 26.07 12.20 1.59
CA SER A 30 26.35 10.83 1.95
C SER A 30 25.72 9.93 0.90
N ASP A 31 26.58 9.40 0.02
CA ASP A 31 26.25 8.30 -0.91
C ASP A 31 25.72 7.10 -0.12
N LYS A 32 24.43 7.06 0.17
CA LYS A 32 23.74 5.86 0.62
C LYS A 32 23.38 5.03 -0.61
N LYS A 33 24.26 4.08 -0.93
CA LYS A 33 23.95 2.90 -1.75
C LYS A 33 22.61 2.33 -1.27
N ALA A 34 21.60 2.36 -2.15
CA ALA A 34 20.30 1.75 -1.88
C ALA A 34 20.49 0.26 -1.62
N THR A 35 20.51 -0.12 -0.38
CA THR A 35 20.41 -1.51 0.03
C THR A 35 18.96 -1.93 -0.23
N THR A 36 18.77 -2.84 -1.15
CA THR A 36 17.49 -3.54 -1.36
C THR A 36 17.26 -4.42 -0.12
N GLU A 37 16.68 -3.85 0.93
CA GLU A 37 16.18 -4.66 2.03
C GLU A 37 14.97 -5.43 1.50
N ASN A 38 15.12 -6.74 1.31
CA ASN A 38 14.00 -7.64 1.15
C ASN A 38 13.23 -7.61 2.48
N VAL A 39 12.17 -6.81 2.54
CA VAL A 39 11.27 -6.82 3.69
C VAL A 39 10.62 -8.18 3.74
N GLU A 40 10.86 -8.91 4.82
CA GLU A 40 10.27 -10.24 5.04
C GLU A 40 8.75 -10.08 5.19
N LEU A 41 8.00 -10.71 4.28
CA LEU A 41 6.54 -10.71 4.34
C LEU A 41 6.07 -11.68 5.43
N ALA A 42 5.22 -11.21 6.32
CA ALA A 42 4.55 -12.07 7.30
C ALA A 42 3.57 -13.03 6.60
N THR A 43 3.29 -14.15 7.23
CA THR A 43 2.27 -15.10 6.74
C THR A 43 0.90 -14.75 7.32
N CYS A 44 -0.14 -14.89 6.49
CA CYS A 44 -1.53 -14.80 6.92
C CYS A 44 -2.37 -15.88 6.22
N ASP A 45 -3.63 -16.01 6.60
CA ASP A 45 -4.59 -16.90 5.94
C ASP A 45 -5.97 -16.23 5.94
N ILE A 46 -6.24 -15.47 4.88
CA ILE A 46 -7.46 -14.69 4.72
C ILE A 46 -8.13 -15.11 3.42
N ASN A 47 -9.37 -15.60 3.50
CA ASN A 47 -10.12 -16.04 2.35
C ASN A 47 -11.34 -15.15 2.14
N VAL A 48 -11.47 -14.52 0.98
CA VAL A 48 -12.61 -13.68 0.61
C VAL A 48 -12.84 -13.71 -0.90
N GLY A 49 -14.09 -13.84 -1.33
CA GLY A 49 -14.46 -13.85 -2.74
C GLY A 49 -13.73 -14.91 -3.58
N GLY A 50 -13.38 -16.05 -2.99
CA GLY A 50 -12.62 -17.12 -3.65
C GLY A 50 -11.11 -16.85 -3.78
N ILE A 51 -10.61 -15.75 -3.22
CA ILE A 51 -9.18 -15.41 -3.20
C ILE A 51 -8.62 -15.69 -1.82
N ARG A 52 -7.46 -16.35 -1.78
CA ARG A 52 -6.71 -16.61 -0.55
C ARG A 52 -5.49 -15.72 -0.48
N PHE A 53 -5.47 -14.80 0.49
CA PHE A 53 -4.31 -13.98 0.81
C PHE A 53 -3.43 -14.73 1.81
N THR A 54 -2.16 -14.93 1.48
CA THR A 54 -1.24 -15.77 2.24
C THR A 54 -0.06 -15.01 2.84
N LYS A 55 0.12 -13.76 2.43
CA LYS A 55 1.20 -12.89 2.90
C LYS A 55 0.66 -11.52 3.28
N SER A 56 1.36 -10.89 4.21
CA SER A 56 1.07 -9.51 4.63
C SER A 56 2.35 -8.71 4.86
N LYS A 57 2.21 -7.40 4.89
CA LYS A 57 3.26 -6.44 5.20
C LYS A 57 2.69 -5.35 6.10
N ASN A 58 3.51 -4.82 7.00
CA ASN A 58 3.14 -3.74 7.91
C ASN A 58 1.89 -4.04 8.75
N GLY A 59 1.71 -5.31 9.16
CA GLY A 59 0.56 -5.73 9.96
C GLY A 59 -0.77 -5.73 9.22
N GLY A 60 -0.75 -5.90 7.88
CA GLY A 60 -1.96 -5.89 7.06
C GLY A 60 -3.03 -6.87 7.51
N GLU A 61 -2.63 -8.01 8.04
CA GLU A 61 -3.54 -9.04 8.56
C GLU A 61 -4.34 -8.60 9.81
N ASN A 62 -3.86 -7.58 10.54
CA ASN A 62 -4.47 -7.14 11.80
C ASN A 62 -5.64 -6.16 11.60
N GLY A 63 -5.69 -5.48 10.45
CA GLY A 63 -6.71 -4.45 10.14
C GLY A 63 -7.94 -4.97 9.41
N ILE A 64 -8.16 -6.29 9.36
CA ILE A 64 -9.14 -6.92 8.48
C ILE A 64 -10.36 -7.43 9.24
N THR A 65 -11.53 -7.16 8.67
CA THR A 65 -12.81 -7.79 9.04
C THR A 65 -13.47 -8.37 7.79
N LEU A 66 -13.87 -9.64 7.86
CA LEU A 66 -14.58 -10.32 6.77
C LEU A 66 -16.08 -10.18 6.96
N LEU A 67 -16.79 -9.75 5.92
CA LEU A 67 -18.23 -9.58 5.88
C LEU A 67 -18.78 -10.29 4.62
N GLY A 68 -18.92 -11.63 4.70
CA GLY A 68 -19.22 -12.45 3.53
C GLY A 68 -18.11 -12.35 2.47
N ASP A 69 -18.45 -11.95 1.26
CA ASP A 69 -17.49 -11.75 0.16
C ASP A 69 -16.84 -10.35 0.16
N THR A 70 -17.02 -9.60 1.23
CA THR A 70 -16.44 -8.27 1.40
C THR A 70 -15.36 -8.30 2.46
N LEU A 71 -14.24 -7.66 2.16
CA LEU A 71 -13.14 -7.43 3.09
C LEU A 71 -13.16 -5.96 3.47
N LYS A 72 -13.43 -5.66 4.74
CA LYS A 72 -13.20 -4.34 5.32
C LYS A 72 -11.77 -4.28 5.82
N PHE A 73 -11.01 -3.29 5.35
CA PHE A 73 -9.62 -3.11 5.68
C PHE A 73 -9.40 -1.72 6.29
N VAL A 74 -8.84 -1.66 7.49
CA VAL A 74 -8.56 -0.42 8.21
C VAL A 74 -7.04 -0.23 8.28
N ALA A 75 -6.55 0.85 7.69
CA ALA A 75 -5.16 1.27 7.84
C ALA A 75 -4.98 2.15 9.06
N GLY A 76 -3.79 2.13 9.64
CA GLY A 76 -3.39 3.07 10.68
C GLY A 76 -3.23 4.51 10.14
N PRO A 77 -3.22 5.50 11.02
CA PRO A 77 -2.95 6.89 10.64
C PRO A 77 -1.50 7.06 10.18
N GLN A 78 -1.24 8.06 9.33
CA GLN A 78 0.10 8.42 8.84
C GLN A 78 0.81 7.26 8.12
N THR A 79 0.05 6.44 7.40
CA THR A 79 0.58 5.36 6.57
C THR A 79 0.46 5.71 5.10
N ASP A 80 1.50 5.42 4.33
CA ASP A 80 1.53 5.66 2.90
C ASP A 80 2.39 4.62 2.17
N TYR A 81 2.19 4.54 0.87
CA TYR A 81 3.04 3.82 -0.07
C TYR A 81 3.42 4.78 -1.20
N PHE A 82 4.41 5.61 -0.93
CA PHE A 82 4.82 6.69 -1.81
C PHE A 82 6.32 6.63 -2.10
N ARG A 83 6.68 6.94 -3.32
CA ARG A 83 8.06 7.11 -3.77
C ARG A 83 8.20 8.45 -4.47
N SER A 84 8.98 9.34 -3.88
CA SER A 84 9.25 10.66 -4.42
C SER A 84 10.29 10.61 -5.54
N PRO A 85 10.23 11.54 -6.51
CA PRO A 85 11.27 11.71 -7.52
C PRO A 85 12.66 12.05 -6.95
N ASP A 86 12.74 12.61 -5.75
CA ASP A 86 14.01 12.88 -5.03
C ASP A 86 14.63 11.63 -4.39
N GLY A 87 13.98 10.48 -4.51
CA GLY A 87 14.41 9.20 -3.98
C GLY A 87 13.91 8.89 -2.57
N SER A 88 13.17 9.78 -1.92
CA SER A 88 12.55 9.48 -0.64
C SER A 88 11.43 8.44 -0.81
N VAL A 89 11.28 7.55 0.16
CA VAL A 89 10.33 6.44 0.13
C VAL A 89 9.57 6.36 1.44
N VAL A 90 8.25 6.30 1.35
CA VAL A 90 7.36 5.88 2.44
C VAL A 90 6.72 4.56 2.02
N ASN A 91 6.81 3.53 2.85
CA ASN A 91 6.29 2.18 2.54
C ASN A 91 5.75 1.48 3.78
N ASN A 92 5.04 2.22 4.61
CA ASN A 92 4.53 1.77 5.90
C ASN A 92 3.03 1.45 5.91
N SER A 93 2.34 1.53 4.76
CA SER A 93 0.94 1.13 4.67
C SER A 93 0.77 -0.38 4.86
N ALA A 94 -0.34 -0.74 5.51
CA ALA A 94 -0.76 -2.11 5.71
C ALA A 94 -1.18 -2.76 4.38
N VAL A 95 -0.68 -3.95 4.10
CA VAL A 95 -0.91 -4.66 2.82
C VAL A 95 -1.14 -6.15 3.06
N ILE A 96 -2.05 -6.75 2.31
CA ILE A 96 -2.19 -8.21 2.20
C ILE A 96 -1.98 -8.64 0.76
N PHE A 97 -1.40 -9.81 0.55
CA PHE A 97 -1.03 -10.31 -0.77
C PHE A 97 -1.57 -11.71 -1.04
N THR A 98 -1.98 -11.92 -2.29
CA THR A 98 -2.16 -13.24 -2.89
C THR A 98 -1.10 -13.48 -3.95
N GLU A 99 -0.62 -14.72 -4.06
CA GLU A 99 0.37 -15.10 -5.05
C GLU A 99 -0.30 -15.36 -6.39
N VAL A 100 0.34 -14.92 -7.48
CA VAL A 100 -0.08 -15.21 -8.85
C VAL A 100 1.07 -15.76 -9.68
N ASP A 101 0.76 -16.70 -10.57
CA ASP A 101 1.70 -17.21 -11.58
C ASP A 101 1.75 -16.26 -12.77
N ASN A 102 2.73 -15.35 -12.79
CA ASN A 102 2.91 -14.38 -13.88
C ASN A 102 3.56 -14.97 -15.14
N THR A 103 3.79 -16.27 -15.21
CA THR A 103 4.22 -16.94 -16.45
C THR A 103 3.05 -17.11 -17.43
N LYS A 104 1.83 -16.84 -16.99
CA LYS A 104 0.59 -16.91 -17.76
C LYS A 104 -0.19 -15.60 -17.64
N PRO A 105 -0.96 -15.22 -18.66
CA PRO A 105 -1.91 -14.13 -18.51
C PRO A 105 -2.89 -14.40 -17.36
N PHE A 106 -3.14 -13.39 -16.54
CA PHE A 106 -4.15 -13.45 -15.49
C PHE A 106 -4.95 -12.14 -15.45
N THR A 107 -6.12 -12.19 -14.85
CA THR A 107 -6.93 -11.02 -14.54
C THR A 107 -7.26 -11.05 -13.05
N PHE A 108 -7.02 -9.95 -12.38
CA PHE A 108 -7.46 -9.71 -11.02
C PHE A 108 -8.49 -8.60 -11.02
N THR A 109 -9.66 -8.87 -10.44
CA THR A 109 -10.75 -7.88 -10.37
C THR A 109 -11.17 -7.70 -8.92
N ALA A 110 -11.26 -6.45 -8.48
CA ALA A 110 -11.80 -6.11 -7.18
C ALA A 110 -12.62 -4.82 -7.28
N LYS A 111 -13.72 -4.74 -6.51
CA LYS A 111 -14.39 -3.47 -6.26
C LYS A 111 -13.76 -2.84 -5.03
N VAL A 112 -13.20 -1.65 -5.19
CA VAL A 112 -12.57 -0.88 -4.11
C VAL A 112 -13.51 0.26 -3.74
N GLN A 113 -13.77 0.42 -2.45
CA GLN A 113 -14.65 1.47 -1.93
C GLN A 113 -14.01 2.06 -0.66
N PRO A 114 -13.15 3.10 -0.80
CA PRO A 114 -12.60 3.81 0.35
C PRO A 114 -13.70 4.56 1.12
N GLU A 115 -13.53 4.68 2.44
CA GLU A 115 -14.33 5.58 3.28
C GLU A 115 -13.55 6.90 3.37
N PHE A 116 -13.89 7.87 2.53
CA PHE A 116 -13.31 9.21 2.56
C PHE A 116 -13.92 10.05 3.68
N THR A 117 -13.13 10.97 4.24
CA THR A 117 -13.56 11.92 5.25
C THR A 117 -13.33 13.35 4.77
N GLU A 118 -14.09 14.32 5.29
CA GLU A 118 -13.96 15.75 4.89
C GLU A 118 -12.56 16.32 5.11
N THR A 119 -11.80 15.76 6.06
CA THR A 119 -10.45 16.19 6.42
C THR A 119 -9.36 15.23 5.95
N GLY A 120 -9.74 14.11 5.33
CA GLY A 120 -8.80 13.12 4.82
C GLY A 120 -8.08 13.66 3.59
N THR A 121 -6.75 13.57 3.58
CA THR A 121 -5.93 13.93 2.44
C THR A 121 -5.16 12.70 2.02
N TYR A 122 -5.17 12.36 0.73
CA TYR A 122 -4.54 11.19 0.15
C TYR A 122 -4.99 9.85 0.76
N SER A 123 -6.22 9.81 1.32
CA SER A 123 -6.85 8.56 1.70
C SER A 123 -7.17 7.75 0.45
N ALA A 124 -6.76 6.49 0.40
CA ALA A 124 -6.92 5.69 -0.80
C ALA A 124 -7.28 4.23 -0.53
N GLY A 125 -8.02 3.63 -1.46
CA GLY A 125 -8.09 2.20 -1.65
C GLY A 125 -7.25 1.80 -2.86
N VAL A 126 -6.43 0.78 -2.74
CA VAL A 126 -5.39 0.46 -3.72
C VAL A 126 -5.42 -1.01 -4.13
N ILE A 127 -5.32 -1.27 -5.44
CA ILE A 127 -4.92 -2.55 -6.00
C ILE A 127 -3.43 -2.45 -6.35
N TYR A 128 -2.65 -3.44 -5.95
CA TYR A 128 -1.22 -3.37 -5.99
C TYR A 128 -0.60 -4.62 -6.60
N ALA A 129 0.12 -4.47 -7.71
CA ALA A 129 0.95 -5.53 -8.28
C ALA A 129 2.38 -5.36 -7.75
N TYR A 130 2.89 -6.36 -7.06
CA TYR A 130 4.12 -6.26 -6.29
C TYR A 130 5.05 -7.45 -6.56
N GLU A 131 6.25 -7.18 -6.98
CA GLU A 131 7.37 -8.14 -7.01
C GLU A 131 8.34 -7.88 -5.85
N ASN A 132 8.66 -6.62 -5.61
CA ASN A 132 9.51 -6.13 -4.52
C ASN A 132 9.34 -4.61 -4.39
N ASP A 133 9.98 -3.98 -3.42
CA ASP A 133 9.85 -2.55 -3.13
C ASP A 133 10.38 -1.63 -4.26
N THR A 134 11.11 -2.15 -5.24
CA THR A 134 11.58 -1.41 -6.41
C THR A 134 10.80 -1.73 -7.70
N HIS A 135 10.05 -2.84 -7.71
CA HIS A 135 9.28 -3.31 -8.86
C HIS A 135 7.84 -3.54 -8.44
N CYS A 136 7.04 -2.52 -8.59
CA CYS A 136 5.64 -2.53 -8.18
C CYS A 136 4.83 -1.53 -9.01
N GLN A 137 3.51 -1.76 -9.08
CA GLN A 137 2.54 -0.86 -9.67
C GLN A 137 1.34 -0.74 -8.74
N LYS A 138 0.81 0.45 -8.55
CA LYS A 138 -0.44 0.70 -7.84
C LYS A 138 -1.47 1.34 -8.75
N LEU A 139 -2.72 0.90 -8.55
CA LEU A 139 -3.91 1.56 -9.03
C LEU A 139 -4.65 2.07 -7.80
N CYS A 140 -4.72 3.37 -7.64
CA CYS A 140 -5.33 4.03 -6.50
C CYS A 140 -6.70 4.59 -6.89
N PHE A 141 -7.68 4.46 -5.99
CA PHE A 141 -8.83 5.34 -5.93
C PHE A 141 -8.66 6.17 -4.66
N GLU A 142 -8.37 7.45 -4.81
CA GLU A 142 -7.93 8.32 -3.71
C GLU A 142 -8.67 9.67 -3.67
N GLN A 143 -8.68 10.27 -2.49
CA GLN A 143 -9.07 11.65 -2.25
C GLN A 143 -7.80 12.51 -2.18
N ASP A 144 -7.74 13.57 -2.99
CA ASP A 144 -6.61 14.48 -3.00
C ASP A 144 -6.70 15.57 -1.92
N GLU A 145 -5.74 16.51 -1.93
CA GLU A 145 -5.69 17.64 -0.99
C GLU A 145 -6.81 18.65 -1.13
N TYR A 146 -7.57 18.62 -2.22
CA TYR A 146 -8.73 19.48 -2.49
C TYR A 146 -10.06 18.81 -2.18
N GLY A 147 -10.03 17.53 -1.80
CA GLY A 147 -11.21 16.72 -1.56
C GLY A 147 -11.78 16.06 -2.82
N ASP A 148 -11.10 16.19 -3.98
CA ASP A 148 -11.52 15.54 -5.22
C ASP A 148 -11.14 14.05 -5.19
N HIS A 149 -12.01 13.22 -5.76
CA HIS A 149 -11.81 11.77 -5.86
C HIS A 149 -11.33 11.40 -7.25
N ARG A 150 -10.22 10.64 -7.34
CA ARG A 150 -9.57 10.27 -8.62
C ARG A 150 -9.05 8.84 -8.62
N VAL A 151 -8.89 8.32 -9.85
CA VAL A 151 -8.18 7.06 -10.16
C VAL A 151 -6.91 7.37 -10.92
#